data_0bc77b206e884ea921202f6443d23972
#
_entry.id   0bc77b206e884ea921202f6443d23972
#
_cell.length_a   1.000
_cell.length_b   1.000
_cell.length_c   1.000
_cell.angle_alpha   90.00
_cell.angle_beta   90.00
_cell.angle_gamma   90.00
#
_symmetry.space_group_name_H-M   'P 1'
#
loop_
_entity.id
_entity.type
_entity.pdbx_description
1 polymer ?
#
loop_
_entity_poly.entity_id
_entity_poly.type
_entity_poly.pdbx_seq_one_letter_code
_entity_poly.pdbx_strand_id
1 'polypeptide(L)'
;NGNTQLYNARFENKKWKVYQTSDWSYRWDFRGRGAIGLEIEVFPVTCVDGELFQHWKHKEYGEGVWVLNEDLSIKENGALSDVYKQTTTSSNDARIVQMCGSIESGLFMTWETFPKHRDKRRDVDDTTLLSSQLMLYVSK
;
A
#
# COMPACT_ATOMS: atom_id res chain seq x y z
N ASN A 1 4.76 -20.91 16.45
CA ASN A 1 4.20 -20.92 15.08
C ASN A 1 3.23 -19.78 14.93
N GLY A 2 3.74 -18.53 14.90
CA GLY A 2 2.88 -17.36 14.82
C GLY A 2 2.44 -17.04 13.39
N ASN A 3 1.27 -16.44 13.27
CA ASN A 3 0.84 -15.78 12.06
C ASN A 3 1.65 -14.51 11.86
N THR A 4 1.76 -14.05 10.61
CA THR A 4 2.40 -12.77 10.28
C THR A 4 1.44 -11.63 10.61
N GLN A 5 1.92 -10.70 11.43
CA GLN A 5 1.13 -9.54 11.86
C GLN A 5 1.87 -8.25 11.56
N LEU A 6 1.13 -7.16 11.40
CA LEU A 6 1.66 -5.81 11.34
C LEU A 6 1.65 -5.17 12.71
N TYR A 7 2.64 -4.33 12.95
CA TYR A 7 2.81 -3.62 14.21
C TYR A 7 3.18 -2.18 13.94
N ASN A 8 2.60 -1.28 14.70
CA ASN A 8 3.06 0.10 14.83
C ASN A 8 3.89 0.25 16.08
N ALA A 9 4.94 1.06 16.02
CA ALA A 9 5.78 1.35 17.17
C ALA A 9 6.03 2.86 17.29
N ARG A 10 5.93 3.37 18.51
CA ARG A 10 6.19 4.76 18.83
C ARG A 10 7.17 4.86 20.01
N PHE A 11 8.17 5.72 19.86
CA PHE A 11 9.10 6.01 20.95
C PHE A 11 8.62 7.24 21.72
N GLU A 12 8.24 7.06 22.98
CA GLU A 12 7.83 8.13 23.86
C GLU A 12 8.27 7.86 25.31
N ASN A 13 8.54 8.92 26.05
CA ASN A 13 8.99 8.80 27.44
C ASN A 13 10.18 7.83 27.62
N LYS A 14 11.13 7.83 26.68
CA LYS A 14 12.32 6.97 26.63
C LYS A 14 12.01 5.47 26.51
N LYS A 15 10.84 5.10 26.05
CA LYS A 15 10.43 3.70 25.84
C LYS A 15 9.72 3.53 24.49
N TRP A 16 9.88 2.36 23.91
CA TRP A 16 9.08 1.95 22.78
C TRP A 16 7.75 1.40 23.27
N LYS A 17 6.67 1.89 22.68
CA LYS A 17 5.35 1.26 22.73
C LYS A 17 5.10 0.60 21.39
N VAL A 18 4.61 -0.63 21.42
CA VAL A 18 4.37 -1.43 20.23
C VAL A 18 2.92 -1.92 20.26
N TYR A 19 2.20 -1.69 19.17
CA TYR A 19 0.81 -2.08 18.99
C TYR A 19 0.68 -3.02 17.82
N GLN A 20 0.05 -4.18 18.02
CA GLN A 20 -0.36 -5.04 16.92
C GLN A 20 -1.55 -4.40 16.22
N THR A 21 -1.44 -4.23 14.89
CA THR A 21 -2.46 -3.56 14.07
C THR A 21 -3.22 -4.51 13.16
N SER A 22 -2.83 -5.77 13.11
CA SER A 22 -3.58 -6.80 12.37
C SER A 22 -3.85 -8.02 13.23
N ASP A 23 -4.87 -8.79 12.86
CA ASP A 23 -5.20 -10.07 13.47
C ASP A 23 -5.52 -11.09 12.35
N TRP A 24 -4.50 -11.39 11.54
CA TRP A 24 -4.63 -12.28 10.39
C TRP A 24 -4.24 -13.71 10.73
N SER A 25 -5.03 -14.66 10.28
CA SER A 25 -4.69 -16.10 10.34
C SER A 25 -3.81 -16.52 9.17
N TYR A 26 -2.79 -15.70 8.86
CA TYR A 26 -1.91 -15.85 7.71
C TYR A 26 -0.45 -15.88 8.13
N ARG A 27 0.32 -16.77 7.50
CA ARG A 27 1.77 -16.83 7.70
C ARG A 27 2.48 -16.61 6.37
N TRP A 28 3.17 -15.49 6.25
CA TRP A 28 4.08 -15.23 5.14
C TRP A 28 5.31 -16.14 5.27
N ASP A 29 5.51 -17.01 4.30
CA ASP A 29 6.61 -17.96 4.33
C ASP A 29 7.86 -17.36 3.68
N PHE A 30 8.87 -17.08 4.48
CA PHE A 30 10.16 -16.57 4.05
C PHE A 30 11.17 -17.67 3.71
N ARG A 31 10.74 -18.93 3.58
CA ARG A 31 11.60 -20.03 3.19
C ARG A 31 11.85 -20.00 1.69
N GLY A 32 13.10 -20.26 1.30
CA GLY A 32 13.48 -20.35 -0.09
C GLY A 32 14.78 -19.62 -0.40
N ARG A 33 15.15 -19.63 -1.68
CA ARG A 33 16.29 -18.89 -2.22
C ARG A 33 15.79 -17.86 -3.23
N GLY A 34 16.45 -16.71 -3.28
CA GLY A 34 16.13 -15.63 -4.23
C GLY A 34 15.19 -14.57 -3.65
N ALA A 35 14.60 -13.76 -4.53
CA ALA A 35 13.70 -12.70 -4.13
C ALA A 35 12.36 -13.27 -3.65
N ILE A 36 11.97 -12.89 -2.45
CA ILE A 36 10.65 -13.22 -1.89
C ILE A 36 9.66 -12.16 -2.37
N GLY A 37 8.54 -12.60 -2.94
CA GLY A 37 7.47 -11.68 -3.37
C GLY A 37 6.83 -10.99 -2.18
N LEU A 38 6.44 -9.72 -2.34
CA LEU A 38 5.68 -9.00 -1.33
C LEU A 38 4.26 -9.59 -1.27
N GLU A 39 3.88 -10.10 -0.11
CA GLU A 39 2.56 -10.64 0.16
C GLU A 39 1.77 -9.76 1.12
N ILE A 40 2.48 -8.95 1.90
CA ILE A 40 1.92 -7.96 2.83
C ILE A 40 2.71 -6.66 2.65
N GLU A 41 2.01 -5.56 2.51
CA GLU A 41 2.59 -4.22 2.46
C GLU A 41 1.88 -3.32 3.47
N VAL A 42 2.64 -2.47 4.14
CA VAL A 42 2.12 -1.41 4.98
C VAL A 42 2.72 -0.09 4.53
N PHE A 43 1.88 0.91 4.44
CA PHE A 43 2.27 2.24 4.00
C PHE A 43 2.55 3.15 5.21
N PRO A 44 3.26 4.26 5.01
CA PRO A 44 3.47 5.25 6.06
C PRO A 44 2.14 5.74 6.65
N VAL A 45 2.17 6.10 7.92
CA VAL A 45 1.05 6.79 8.56
C VAL A 45 0.95 8.20 7.98
N THR A 46 -0.25 8.60 7.57
CA THR A 46 -0.57 9.93 7.07
C THR A 46 -1.51 10.64 8.03
N CYS A 47 -1.44 11.96 8.08
CA CYS A 47 -2.32 12.80 8.90
C CYS A 47 -3.13 13.70 8.00
N VAL A 48 -4.45 13.61 8.09
CA VAL A 48 -5.40 14.44 7.35
C VAL A 48 -6.41 15.03 8.31
N ASP A 49 -6.55 16.32 8.34
CA ASP A 49 -7.47 17.04 9.24
C ASP A 49 -7.37 16.62 10.73
N GLY A 50 -6.16 16.24 11.14
CA GLY A 50 -5.88 15.80 12.51
C GLY A 50 -6.19 14.32 12.79
N GLU A 51 -6.71 13.57 11.84
CA GLU A 51 -6.84 12.12 11.94
C GLU A 51 -5.66 11.39 11.31
N LEU A 52 -5.28 10.26 11.89
CA LEU A 52 -4.18 9.42 11.42
C LEU A 52 -4.72 8.23 10.65
N PHE A 53 -4.15 8.02 9.46
CA PHE A 53 -4.53 6.93 8.57
C PHE A 53 -3.33 6.08 8.21
N GLN A 54 -3.54 4.78 8.07
CA GLN A 54 -2.52 3.87 7.58
C GLN A 54 -3.11 2.86 6.59
N HIS A 55 -2.64 2.92 5.36
CA HIS A 55 -3.03 2.01 4.31
C HIS A 55 -2.20 0.72 4.37
N TRP A 56 -2.84 -0.41 4.06
CA TRP A 56 -2.19 -1.72 3.98
C TRP A 56 -2.73 -2.54 2.81
N LYS A 57 -1.90 -3.47 2.33
CA LYS A 57 -2.28 -4.49 1.34
C LYS A 57 -1.87 -5.86 1.83
N HIS A 58 -2.68 -6.85 1.53
CA HIS A 58 -2.45 -8.23 1.92
C HIS A 58 -2.94 -9.17 0.82
N LYS A 59 -2.14 -10.17 0.47
CA LYS A 59 -2.42 -11.11 -0.62
C LYS A 59 -3.77 -11.82 -0.52
N GLU A 60 -4.18 -12.20 0.70
CA GLU A 60 -5.43 -12.94 0.93
C GLU A 60 -6.56 -12.07 1.50
N TYR A 61 -6.23 -11.02 2.26
CA TYR A 61 -7.22 -10.15 2.90
C TYR A 61 -7.53 -8.89 2.08
N GLY A 62 -6.87 -8.72 0.91
CA GLY A 62 -7.09 -7.56 0.06
C GLY A 62 -6.35 -6.32 0.55
N GLU A 63 -7.00 -5.18 0.51
CA GLU A 63 -6.43 -3.90 0.95
C GLU A 63 -7.43 -3.13 1.81
N GLY A 64 -6.89 -2.27 2.68
CA GLY A 64 -7.72 -1.47 3.56
C GLY A 64 -6.95 -0.30 4.17
N VAL A 65 -7.68 0.47 4.96
CA VAL A 65 -7.15 1.60 5.72
C VAL A 65 -7.52 1.43 7.18
N TRP A 66 -6.60 1.70 8.06
CA TRP A 66 -6.86 1.86 9.48
C TRP A 66 -6.88 3.35 9.84
N VAL A 67 -7.87 3.75 10.61
CA VAL A 67 -7.85 5.00 11.37
C VAL A 67 -7.16 4.72 12.69
N LEU A 68 -6.17 5.52 13.04
CA LEU A 68 -5.35 5.31 14.21
C LEU A 68 -5.61 6.35 15.29
N ASN A 69 -5.43 5.95 16.53
CA ASN A 69 -5.31 6.87 17.65
C ASN A 69 -3.95 7.59 17.60
N GLU A 70 -3.79 8.64 18.39
CA GLU A 70 -2.51 9.38 18.48
C GLU A 70 -1.33 8.49 18.90
N ASP A 71 -1.58 7.43 19.66
CA ASP A 71 -0.57 6.48 20.09
C ASP A 71 -0.23 5.41 19.04
N LEU A 72 -0.85 5.47 17.86
CA LEU A 72 -0.75 4.55 16.72
C LEU A 72 -1.41 3.18 16.94
N SER A 73 -2.23 3.02 17.96
CA SER A 73 -3.16 1.89 18.05
C SER A 73 -4.33 2.05 17.08
N ILE A 74 -4.99 0.97 16.70
CA ILE A 74 -6.17 1.06 15.82
C ILE A 74 -7.33 1.68 16.59
N LYS A 75 -7.94 2.70 15.99
CA LYS A 75 -9.21 3.27 16.41
C LYS A 75 -10.37 2.53 15.74
N GLU A 76 -10.29 2.39 14.41
CA GLU A 76 -11.30 1.72 13.59
C GLU A 76 -10.77 1.35 12.20
N ASN A 77 -11.52 0.54 11.47
CA ASN A 77 -11.29 0.31 10.05
C ASN A 77 -11.87 1.46 9.25
N GLY A 78 -11.01 2.14 8.49
CA GLY A 78 -11.43 3.17 7.55
C GLY A 78 -11.87 2.58 6.21
N ALA A 79 -12.46 3.43 5.38
CA ALA A 79 -12.77 3.12 3.99
C ALA A 79 -11.71 3.69 3.05
N LEU A 80 -11.35 2.93 2.01
CA LEU A 80 -10.59 3.49 0.90
C LEU A 80 -11.41 4.58 0.21
N SER A 81 -10.82 5.75 0.00
CA SER A 81 -11.49 6.83 -0.69
C SER A 81 -11.82 6.44 -2.14
N ASP A 82 -12.91 6.99 -2.68
CA ASP A 82 -13.28 6.74 -4.07
C ASP A 82 -12.22 7.31 -5.04
N VAL A 83 -11.57 8.39 -4.65
CA VAL A 83 -10.43 8.95 -5.40
C VAL A 83 -9.29 7.93 -5.48
N TYR A 84 -8.94 7.27 -4.37
CA TYR A 84 -7.93 6.21 -4.36
C TYR A 84 -8.30 5.06 -5.29
N LYS A 85 -9.53 4.55 -5.19
CA LYS A 85 -10.00 3.46 -6.05
C LYS A 85 -9.93 3.81 -7.54
N GLN A 86 -10.40 5.01 -7.91
CA GLN A 86 -10.36 5.47 -9.30
C GLN A 86 -8.94 5.63 -9.84
N THR A 87 -8.04 6.18 -9.01
CA THR A 87 -6.66 6.48 -9.43
C THR A 87 -5.74 5.28 -9.44
N THR A 88 -6.10 4.21 -8.74
CA THR A 88 -5.34 2.95 -8.71
C THR A 88 -5.83 1.90 -9.69
N THR A 89 -6.96 2.15 -10.37
CA THR A 89 -7.48 1.25 -11.40
C THR A 89 -6.74 1.47 -12.71
N SER A 90 -6.14 0.41 -13.24
CA SER A 90 -5.44 0.46 -14.53
C SER A 90 -6.44 0.47 -15.70
N SER A 91 -6.07 1.13 -16.79
CA SER A 91 -6.81 1.12 -18.05
C SER A 91 -6.71 -0.22 -18.80
N ASN A 92 -5.77 -1.08 -18.42
CA ASN A 92 -5.48 -2.35 -19.05
C ASN A 92 -5.06 -3.39 -18.00
N ASP A 93 -5.64 -4.58 -18.05
CA ASP A 93 -5.36 -5.69 -17.11
C ASP A 93 -3.90 -6.13 -17.08
N ALA A 94 -3.13 -5.86 -18.16
CA ALA A 94 -1.71 -6.17 -18.22
C ALA A 94 -0.82 -5.11 -17.51
N ARG A 95 -1.39 -4.02 -17.02
CA ARG A 95 -0.69 -2.91 -16.39
C ARG A 95 -1.08 -2.76 -14.93
N ILE A 96 -0.23 -2.10 -14.19
CA ILE A 96 -0.51 -1.67 -12.82
C ILE A 96 -0.31 -0.15 -12.72
N VAL A 97 -1.08 0.47 -11.86
CA VAL A 97 -0.89 1.88 -11.53
C VAL A 97 0.19 2.02 -10.47
N GLN A 98 1.14 2.90 -10.71
CA GLN A 98 2.10 3.36 -9.72
C GLN A 98 1.69 4.74 -9.24
N MET A 99 2.00 5.05 -7.99
CA MET A 99 1.68 6.33 -7.39
C MET A 99 2.89 6.89 -6.63
N CYS A 100 3.07 8.19 -6.71
CA CYS A 100 4.03 8.95 -5.92
C CYS A 100 3.33 10.16 -5.29
N GLY A 101 3.57 10.39 -4.02
CA GLY A 101 2.84 11.36 -3.21
C GLY A 101 1.75 10.71 -2.37
N SER A 102 0.83 11.49 -1.86
CA SER A 102 -0.24 11.02 -0.99
C SER A 102 -1.58 11.62 -1.43
N ILE A 103 -2.59 10.78 -1.52
CA ILE A 103 -3.97 11.21 -1.81
C ILE A 103 -4.47 12.11 -0.70
N GLU A 104 -4.15 11.79 0.53
CA GLU A 104 -4.56 12.52 1.73
C GLU A 104 -3.93 13.92 1.78
N SER A 105 -2.72 14.10 1.25
CA SER A 105 -2.10 15.42 1.12
C SER A 105 -2.69 16.26 0.00
N GLY A 106 -3.53 15.66 -0.83
CA GLY A 106 -4.09 16.30 -2.01
C GLY A 106 -3.10 16.59 -3.14
N LEU A 107 -1.88 16.05 -3.02
CA LEU A 107 -0.85 16.21 -4.06
C LEU A 107 -0.21 14.85 -4.34
N PHE A 108 -0.51 14.28 -5.51
CA PHE A 108 0.09 13.02 -5.92
C PHE A 108 0.10 12.87 -7.44
N MET A 109 0.97 11.99 -7.93
CA MET A 109 1.06 11.61 -9.33
C MET A 109 0.80 10.13 -9.50
N THR A 110 0.17 9.76 -10.62
CA THR A 110 0.01 8.36 -11.01
C THR A 110 0.50 8.14 -12.43
N TRP A 111 0.98 6.93 -12.68
CA TRP A 111 1.29 6.46 -14.04
C TRP A 111 1.08 4.95 -14.12
N GLU A 112 0.80 4.45 -15.28
CA GLU A 112 0.70 3.03 -15.53
C GLU A 112 2.05 2.42 -15.91
N THR A 113 2.31 1.22 -15.41
CA THR A 113 3.50 0.45 -15.76
C THR A 113 3.16 -1.04 -15.81
N PHE A 114 4.08 -1.82 -16.32
CA PHE A 114 3.96 -3.27 -16.23
C PHE A 114 4.30 -3.78 -14.83
N PRO A 115 3.67 -4.87 -14.37
CA PRO A 115 4.05 -5.54 -13.13
C PRO A 115 5.55 -5.91 -13.13
N LYS A 116 6.16 -5.98 -11.96
CA LYS A 116 7.56 -6.44 -11.80
C LYS A 116 7.74 -7.81 -12.43
N HIS A 117 8.81 -7.99 -13.21
CA HIS A 117 8.98 -9.17 -14.05
C HIS A 117 10.11 -10.12 -13.59
N ARG A 118 10.67 -9.94 -12.40
CA ARG A 118 11.70 -10.83 -11.81
C ARG A 118 12.83 -11.20 -12.79
N ASP A 119 13.33 -10.23 -13.54
CA ASP A 119 14.42 -10.38 -14.52
C ASP A 119 14.15 -11.38 -15.67
N LYS A 120 12.91 -11.72 -15.92
CA LYS A 120 12.53 -12.52 -17.08
C LYS A 120 12.28 -11.62 -18.28
N ARG A 121 12.64 -12.11 -19.50
CA ARG A 121 12.28 -11.43 -20.72
C ARG A 121 10.75 -11.36 -20.85
N ARG A 122 10.23 -10.19 -21.20
CA ARG A 122 8.82 -10.04 -21.54
C ARG A 122 8.65 -10.25 -23.04
N ASP A 123 7.67 -11.05 -23.42
CA ASP A 123 7.11 -11.00 -24.75
C ASP A 123 6.12 -9.83 -24.76
N VAL A 124 6.64 -8.65 -25.05
CA VAL A 124 5.83 -7.44 -25.15
C VAL A 124 5.58 -7.20 -26.62
N ASP A 125 4.34 -7.26 -27.01
CA ASP A 125 3.88 -6.80 -28.31
C ASP A 125 4.14 -5.28 -28.39
N ASP A 126 4.68 -4.79 -29.49
CA ASP A 126 4.99 -3.37 -29.72
C ASP A 126 3.77 -2.45 -29.53
N THR A 127 2.56 -2.99 -29.68
CA THR A 127 1.31 -2.25 -29.44
C THR A 127 1.02 -2.01 -27.96
N THR A 128 1.61 -2.80 -27.04
CA THR A 128 1.43 -2.64 -25.59
C THR A 128 2.39 -1.63 -24.97
N LEU A 129 3.39 -1.17 -25.70
CA LEU A 129 4.37 -0.17 -25.27
C LEU A 129 3.92 1.28 -25.45
N LEU A 130 2.74 1.49 -26.03
CA LEU A 130 2.20 2.82 -26.26
C LEU A 130 1.99 3.56 -24.94
N SER A 131 2.66 4.64 -24.78
CA SER A 131 2.70 5.66 -23.74
C SER A 131 1.80 5.48 -22.50
N SER A 132 2.37 5.53 -21.31
CA SER A 132 1.64 5.77 -20.08
C SER A 132 1.48 7.27 -19.86
N GLN A 133 0.27 7.72 -19.55
CA GLN A 133 0.04 9.11 -19.14
C GLN A 133 0.50 9.29 -17.70
N LEU A 134 1.28 10.35 -17.47
CA LEU A 134 1.57 10.84 -16.12
C LEU A 134 0.43 11.78 -15.72
N MET A 135 -0.33 11.40 -14.69
CA MET A 135 -1.43 12.19 -14.17
C MET A 135 -1.00 12.89 -12.88
N LEU A 136 -1.18 14.19 -12.80
CA LEU A 136 -0.95 15.00 -11.59
C LEU A 136 -2.30 15.37 -10.99
N TYR A 137 -2.49 15.01 -9.74
CA TYR A 137 -3.67 15.36 -8.95
C TYR A 137 -3.29 16.42 -7.93
N VAL A 138 -4.07 17.50 -7.90
CA VAL A 138 -3.93 18.58 -6.95
C VAL A 138 -5.32 18.86 -6.38
N SER A 139 -5.53 18.55 -5.11
CA SER A 139 -6.77 18.95 -4.44
C SER A 139 -6.72 20.45 -4.13
N LYS A 140 -7.87 21.10 -4.26
CA LYS A 140 -8.03 22.51 -3.88
C LYS A 140 -8.33 22.61 -2.40
#